data_4fd1c0644a2563860b48ffd098e37df3
#
_entry.id   4fd1c0644a2563860b48ffd098e37df3
#
_cell.length_a   1.000
_cell.length_b   1.000
_cell.length_c   1.000
_cell.angle_alpha   90.00
_cell.angle_beta   90.00
_cell.angle_gamma   90.00
#
_symmetry.space_group_name_H-M   'P 1'
#
loop_
_entity.id
_entity.type
_entity.pdbx_description
1 polymer ?
#
loop_
_entity_poly.entity_id
_entity_poly.type
_entity_poly.pdbx_seq_one_letter_code
_entity_poly.pdbx_strand_id
1 'polypeptide(L)'
;MKRSRLCIAALAILSIFVVPASAQTKSGLDKLYILNCGEGVAGDISRWSPGVDVGKSMPMAENCYLMHHTQGWLLWDTGVTDAIAAMPNGQAPSDPRAIHWYRPKTLAVELNGVGVRPSDIKYLAISHTHPDHIGNVEMFPQSMLLVQKAEYDWPNPLGVGRFKPEHPVKKLEGDYDVFGDGSVVILSTPGHTPGHQSLLVKLPKTGAIVLSGDAVHFRSNWDSRRVPSINADKDKTVASMQRIADVMAREKAQLWINHDKAQRDTLKMAPAFYD
;
A
#
# COMPACT_ATOMS: atom_id res chain seq x y z
N MET A 1 15.59 -52.57 -69.13
CA MET A 1 15.75 -52.41 -67.66
C MET A 1 15.12 -51.03 -67.22
N LYS A 2 13.91 -51.06 -66.66
CA LYS A 2 13.22 -49.87 -66.21
C LYS A 2 13.36 -49.79 -64.69
N ARG A 3 14.02 -48.74 -64.17
CA ARG A 3 14.14 -48.48 -62.74
C ARG A 3 12.93 -47.63 -62.25
N SER A 4 12.07 -48.22 -61.44
CA SER A 4 10.97 -47.51 -60.76
C SER A 4 11.57 -46.75 -59.59
N ARG A 5 11.30 -45.41 -59.52
CA ARG A 5 11.63 -44.59 -58.41
C ARG A 5 10.37 -44.53 -57.47
N LEU A 6 10.53 -45.05 -56.28
CA LEU A 6 9.50 -44.97 -55.20
C LEU A 6 9.62 -43.60 -54.51
N CYS A 7 8.62 -42.76 -54.64
CA CYS A 7 8.52 -41.52 -53.88
C CYS A 7 7.86 -41.83 -52.55
N ILE A 8 8.61 -41.68 -51.45
CA ILE A 8 8.08 -41.75 -50.08
C ILE A 8 7.62 -40.34 -49.70
N ALA A 9 6.33 -40.15 -49.57
CA ALA A 9 5.74 -38.92 -49.03
C ALA A 9 5.80 -38.96 -47.49
N ALA A 10 6.59 -38.09 -46.89
CA ALA A 10 6.61 -37.93 -45.43
C ALA A 10 5.45 -37.06 -44.99
N LEU A 11 4.50 -37.63 -44.23
CA LEU A 11 3.39 -36.94 -43.61
C LEU A 11 3.91 -36.28 -42.32
N ALA A 12 4.04 -34.95 -42.28
CA ALA A 12 4.36 -34.20 -41.07
C ALA A 12 3.09 -34.02 -40.24
N ILE A 13 3.01 -34.71 -39.11
CA ILE A 13 1.93 -34.54 -38.11
C ILE A 13 2.26 -33.29 -37.30
N LEU A 14 1.49 -32.20 -37.52
CA LEU A 14 1.55 -30.96 -36.76
C LEU A 14 0.78 -31.15 -35.43
N SER A 15 1.47 -31.43 -34.37
CA SER A 15 0.88 -31.52 -33.03
C SER A 15 0.55 -30.10 -32.51
N ILE A 16 -0.73 -29.74 -32.51
CA ILE A 16 -1.22 -28.50 -31.91
C ILE A 16 -1.23 -28.70 -30.40
N PHE A 17 -0.29 -28.09 -29.68
CA PHE A 17 -0.35 -27.98 -28.24
C PHE A 17 -1.42 -26.96 -27.87
N VAL A 18 -2.60 -27.42 -27.46
CA VAL A 18 -3.62 -26.59 -26.82
C VAL A 18 -3.12 -26.30 -25.41
N VAL A 19 -2.58 -25.11 -25.17
CA VAL A 19 -2.31 -24.61 -23.83
C VAL A 19 -3.68 -24.33 -23.19
N PRO A 20 -4.04 -24.99 -22.09
CA PRO A 20 -5.31 -24.70 -21.44
C PRO A 20 -5.32 -23.23 -21.00
N ALA A 21 -6.31 -22.48 -21.44
CA ALA A 21 -6.56 -21.13 -20.93
C ALA A 21 -6.77 -21.26 -19.41
N SER A 22 -5.87 -20.69 -18.61
CA SER A 22 -6.08 -20.61 -17.17
C SER A 22 -7.41 -19.92 -16.93
N ALA A 23 -8.38 -20.63 -16.37
CA ALA A 23 -9.65 -20.03 -15.98
C ALA A 23 -9.32 -18.95 -14.96
N GLN A 24 -9.46 -17.68 -15.34
CA GLN A 24 -9.27 -16.55 -14.47
C GLN A 24 -10.33 -16.64 -13.38
N THR A 25 -9.93 -17.00 -12.15
CA THR A 25 -10.84 -17.06 -11.02
C THR A 25 -11.46 -15.68 -10.85
N LYS A 26 -12.80 -15.63 -10.77
CA LYS A 26 -13.49 -14.36 -10.59
C LYS A 26 -12.98 -13.73 -9.30
N SER A 27 -12.46 -12.49 -9.39
CA SER A 27 -11.99 -11.74 -8.22
C SER A 27 -13.08 -11.68 -7.15
N GLY A 28 -12.71 -12.00 -5.92
CA GLY A 28 -13.59 -11.85 -4.76
C GLY A 28 -13.63 -10.41 -4.22
N LEU A 29 -12.74 -9.55 -4.68
CA LEU A 29 -12.68 -8.12 -4.30
C LEU A 29 -13.76 -7.33 -5.06
N ASP A 30 -14.59 -6.59 -4.35
CA ASP A 30 -15.68 -5.81 -4.93
C ASP A 30 -15.68 -4.33 -4.56
N LYS A 31 -14.99 -3.92 -3.48
CA LYS A 31 -14.95 -2.51 -3.04
C LYS A 31 -13.62 -2.11 -2.44
N LEU A 32 -13.21 -0.88 -2.76
CA LEU A 32 -12.12 -0.16 -2.11
C LEU A 32 -12.63 1.21 -1.66
N TYR A 33 -12.53 1.52 -0.38
CA TYR A 33 -12.79 2.84 0.21
C TYR A 33 -11.47 3.51 0.59
N ILE A 34 -11.41 4.83 0.42
CA ILE A 34 -10.33 5.67 0.94
C ILE A 34 -10.86 6.39 2.18
N LEU A 35 -10.25 6.14 3.34
CA LEU A 35 -10.60 6.77 4.61
C LEU A 35 -9.62 7.91 4.90
N ASN A 36 -10.12 9.02 5.46
CA ASN A 36 -9.25 10.11 5.92
C ASN A 36 -8.62 9.74 7.27
N CYS A 37 -7.40 9.23 7.23
CA CYS A 37 -6.66 8.80 8.42
C CYS A 37 -5.70 9.85 8.97
N GLY A 38 -5.72 11.06 8.42
CA GLY A 38 -4.97 12.21 8.86
C GLY A 38 -4.78 13.24 7.75
N GLU A 39 -4.55 14.46 8.18
CA GLU A 39 -4.11 15.57 7.34
C GLU A 39 -2.93 16.25 8.02
N GLY A 40 -1.98 16.72 7.26
CA GLY A 40 -0.79 17.31 7.83
C GLY A 40 -0.25 18.49 7.03
N VAL A 41 0.65 19.22 7.65
CA VAL A 41 1.47 20.21 6.99
C VAL A 41 2.93 19.91 7.33
N ALA A 42 3.69 19.47 6.33
CA ALA A 42 5.15 19.41 6.43
C ALA A 42 5.71 20.82 6.53
N GLY A 43 6.51 21.09 7.56
CA GLY A 43 7.07 22.44 7.77
C GLY A 43 8.21 22.75 6.81
N ASP A 44 8.94 21.74 6.36
CA ASP A 44 10.00 21.86 5.35
C ASP A 44 10.01 20.64 4.42
N ILE A 45 9.52 20.83 3.20
CA ILE A 45 9.43 19.76 2.19
C ILE A 45 10.78 19.17 1.80
N SER A 46 11.88 19.87 2.02
CA SER A 46 13.22 19.36 1.72
C SER A 46 13.61 18.13 2.54
N ARG A 47 12.91 17.83 3.62
CA ARG A 47 13.07 16.54 4.36
C ARG A 47 12.69 15.34 3.50
N TRP A 48 11.69 15.52 2.63
CA TRP A 48 11.19 14.50 1.69
C TRP A 48 11.79 14.63 0.30
N SER A 49 12.31 15.83 -0.03
CA SER A 49 12.94 16.14 -1.31
C SER A 49 14.26 16.91 -1.08
N PRO A 50 15.34 16.25 -0.61
CA PRO A 50 16.59 16.92 -0.26
C PRO A 50 17.09 17.88 -1.34
N GLY A 51 17.36 19.13 -0.93
CA GLY A 51 17.85 20.20 -1.81
C GLY A 51 16.79 20.89 -2.67
N VAL A 52 15.50 20.53 -2.52
CA VAL A 52 14.40 21.18 -3.25
C VAL A 52 13.49 21.89 -2.28
N ASP A 53 13.10 23.12 -2.62
CA ASP A 53 12.12 23.92 -1.88
C ASP A 53 12.41 24.03 -0.37
N VAL A 54 13.70 24.19 -0.02
CA VAL A 54 14.16 24.27 1.37
C VAL A 54 13.39 25.36 2.12
N GLY A 55 12.85 25.01 3.29
CA GLY A 55 12.07 25.91 4.14
C GLY A 55 10.64 26.17 3.66
N LYS A 56 10.18 25.52 2.56
CA LYS A 56 8.79 25.64 2.14
C LYS A 56 7.94 24.56 2.79
N SER A 57 6.78 24.95 3.29
CA SER A 57 5.77 24.02 3.80
C SER A 57 4.95 23.39 2.68
N MET A 58 4.40 22.18 2.95
CA MET A 58 3.55 21.48 2.00
C MET A 58 2.41 20.73 2.74
N PRO A 59 1.14 20.84 2.28
CA PRO A 59 0.07 20.04 2.82
C PRO A 59 0.26 18.56 2.46
N MET A 60 -0.06 17.69 3.42
CA MET A 60 0.05 16.23 3.31
C MET A 60 -1.29 15.57 3.63
N ALA A 61 -1.50 14.40 3.08
CA ALA A 61 -2.58 13.49 3.43
C ALA A 61 -2.02 12.27 4.17
N GLU A 62 -2.87 11.61 4.94
CA GLU A 62 -2.67 10.26 5.43
C GLU A 62 -3.92 9.45 5.15
N ASN A 63 -3.81 8.44 4.29
CA ASN A 63 -4.93 7.64 3.85
C ASN A 63 -4.85 6.23 4.46
N CYS A 64 -6.00 5.72 4.92
CA CYS A 64 -6.18 4.29 5.09
C CYS A 64 -7.06 3.76 3.96
N TYR A 65 -6.86 2.50 3.59
CA TYR A 65 -7.64 1.88 2.53
C TYR A 65 -8.38 0.67 3.06
N LEU A 66 -9.70 0.70 2.96
CA LEU A 66 -10.56 -0.38 3.40
C LEU A 66 -11.08 -1.15 2.20
N MET A 67 -10.85 -2.45 2.16
CA MET A 67 -11.21 -3.33 1.06
C MET A 67 -12.20 -4.40 1.50
N HIS A 68 -13.28 -4.56 0.74
CA HIS A 68 -14.22 -5.67 0.92
C HIS A 68 -13.91 -6.78 -0.08
N HIS A 69 -13.68 -7.97 0.44
CA HIS A 69 -13.54 -9.19 -0.33
C HIS A 69 -14.54 -10.22 0.18
N THR A 70 -14.98 -11.15 -0.65
CA THR A 70 -15.90 -12.24 -0.25
C THR A 70 -15.40 -13.09 0.92
N GLN A 71 -14.09 -13.09 1.17
CA GLN A 71 -13.46 -13.76 2.31
C GLN A 71 -13.31 -12.88 3.55
N GLY A 72 -13.74 -11.60 3.53
CA GLY A 72 -13.72 -10.67 4.67
C GLY A 72 -13.05 -9.33 4.35
N TRP A 73 -13.04 -8.43 5.33
CA TRP A 73 -12.49 -7.09 5.24
C TRP A 73 -10.98 -7.08 5.46
N LEU A 74 -10.28 -6.28 4.65
CA LEU A 74 -8.88 -5.89 4.84
C LEU A 74 -8.81 -4.39 5.07
N LEU A 75 -8.11 -3.97 6.13
CA LEU A 75 -7.70 -2.58 6.33
C LEU A 75 -6.19 -2.46 6.06
N TRP A 76 -5.82 -1.49 5.23
CA TRP A 76 -4.44 -1.11 4.94
C TRP A 76 -4.10 0.19 5.62
N ASP A 77 -3.12 0.17 6.53
CA ASP A 77 -2.71 1.22 7.46
C ASP A 77 -3.82 1.66 8.44
N THR A 78 -3.44 2.31 9.52
CA THR A 78 -4.37 2.78 10.56
C THR A 78 -4.26 4.28 10.83
N GLY A 79 -3.40 4.95 10.08
CA GLY A 79 -3.24 6.40 10.14
C GLY A 79 -2.57 6.93 11.40
N VAL A 80 -2.60 8.24 11.57
CA VAL A 80 -2.17 8.90 12.81
C VAL A 80 -3.10 8.53 13.96
N THR A 81 -2.60 8.61 15.20
CA THR A 81 -3.40 8.25 16.39
C THR A 81 -4.70 9.04 16.50
N ASP A 82 -5.78 8.36 16.86
CA ASP A 82 -7.10 8.97 17.09
C ASP A 82 -7.10 10.03 18.21
N ALA A 83 -6.10 10.01 19.10
CA ALA A 83 -5.95 11.04 20.15
C ALA A 83 -5.84 12.45 19.54
N ILE A 84 -5.34 12.61 18.33
CA ILE A 84 -5.23 13.91 17.67
C ILE A 84 -6.60 14.49 17.32
N ALA A 85 -7.63 13.67 17.13
CA ALA A 85 -8.99 14.15 16.84
C ALA A 85 -9.60 14.98 17.99
N ALA A 86 -9.10 14.80 19.21
CA ALA A 86 -9.49 15.59 20.37
C ALA A 86 -8.66 16.87 20.56
N MET A 87 -7.68 17.14 19.70
CA MET A 87 -6.79 18.30 19.79
C MET A 87 -7.27 19.41 18.83
N PRO A 88 -7.82 20.52 19.33
CA PRO A 88 -8.38 21.59 18.47
C PRO A 88 -7.38 22.19 17.47
N ASN A 89 -6.10 22.20 17.85
CA ASN A 89 -5.00 22.73 17.03
C ASN A 89 -4.13 21.63 16.39
N GLY A 90 -4.60 20.37 16.43
CA GLY A 90 -3.79 19.24 15.97
C GLY A 90 -2.57 18.96 16.86
N GLN A 91 -1.69 18.11 16.40
CA GLN A 91 -0.43 17.75 17.08
C GLN A 91 0.75 18.43 16.39
N ALA A 92 1.28 19.46 17.04
CA ALA A 92 2.50 20.12 16.59
C ALA A 92 3.73 19.23 16.82
N PRO A 93 4.67 19.14 15.87
CA PRO A 93 5.91 18.43 16.06
C PRO A 93 6.91 19.21 16.93
N SER A 94 7.85 18.53 17.56
CA SER A 94 8.97 19.17 18.26
C SER A 94 9.97 19.85 17.31
N ASP A 95 10.18 19.29 16.13
CA ASP A 95 10.95 19.91 15.04
C ASP A 95 9.96 20.60 14.09
N PRO A 96 9.98 21.94 13.97
CA PRO A 96 9.02 22.68 13.14
C PRO A 96 9.11 22.35 11.64
N ARG A 97 10.18 21.66 11.21
CA ARG A 97 10.31 21.15 9.83
C ARG A 97 9.56 19.86 9.60
N ALA A 98 9.18 19.15 10.66
CA ALA A 98 8.39 17.91 10.58
C ALA A 98 6.91 18.21 10.31
N ILE A 99 6.07 17.19 10.39
CA ILE A 99 4.66 17.32 10.05
C ILE A 99 3.85 17.73 11.27
N HIS A 100 3.07 18.79 11.12
CA HIS A 100 1.99 19.15 12.04
C HIS A 100 0.75 18.35 11.61
N TRP A 101 0.32 17.40 12.43
CA TRP A 101 -0.79 16.52 12.11
C TRP A 101 -2.12 17.02 12.63
N TYR A 102 -3.16 16.84 11.84
CA TYR A 102 -4.57 17.04 12.16
C TYR A 102 -5.35 15.77 11.89
N ARG A 103 -6.39 15.51 12.65
CA ARG A 103 -7.29 14.38 12.43
C ARG A 103 -8.73 14.84 12.55
N PRO A 104 -9.45 15.04 11.43
CA PRO A 104 -10.83 15.54 11.45
C PRO A 104 -11.82 14.59 12.10
N LYS A 105 -11.60 13.27 11.95
CA LYS A 105 -12.43 12.22 12.53
C LYS A 105 -11.56 11.06 12.99
N THR A 106 -12.00 10.33 14.01
CA THR A 106 -11.35 9.08 14.42
C THR A 106 -11.52 7.98 13.37
N LEU A 107 -10.62 6.99 13.36
CA LEU A 107 -10.74 5.84 12.47
C LEU A 107 -12.05 5.06 12.70
N ALA A 108 -12.49 4.97 13.96
CA ALA A 108 -13.78 4.35 14.28
C ALA A 108 -14.96 5.08 13.61
N VAL A 109 -14.93 6.40 13.55
CA VAL A 109 -15.98 7.21 12.89
C VAL A 109 -15.93 7.02 11.36
N GLU A 110 -14.73 6.99 10.77
CA GLU A 110 -14.55 6.72 9.32
C GLU A 110 -15.09 5.33 8.96
N LEU A 111 -14.74 4.28 9.70
CA LEU A 111 -15.24 2.91 9.48
C LEU A 111 -16.76 2.83 9.64
N ASN A 112 -17.31 3.44 10.71
CA ASN A 112 -18.76 3.47 10.93
C ASN A 112 -19.52 4.20 9.82
N GLY A 113 -18.89 5.21 9.20
CA GLY A 113 -19.45 5.96 8.07
C GLY A 113 -19.69 5.08 6.82
N VAL A 114 -19.05 3.92 6.73
CA VAL A 114 -19.25 2.91 5.67
C VAL A 114 -19.90 1.63 6.20
N GLY A 115 -20.41 1.65 7.44
CA GLY A 115 -21.13 0.53 8.06
C GLY A 115 -20.24 -0.63 8.53
N VAL A 116 -18.94 -0.39 8.78
CA VAL A 116 -17.95 -1.39 9.20
C VAL A 116 -17.47 -1.08 10.62
N ARG A 117 -17.38 -2.10 11.46
CA ARG A 117 -16.83 -2.00 12.81
C ARG A 117 -15.38 -2.50 12.83
N PRO A 118 -14.54 -2.04 13.77
CA PRO A 118 -13.19 -2.61 13.93
C PRO A 118 -13.16 -4.13 14.06
N SER A 119 -14.17 -4.72 14.72
CA SER A 119 -14.30 -6.19 14.89
C SER A 119 -14.62 -6.94 13.59
N ASP A 120 -15.05 -6.26 12.55
CA ASP A 120 -15.36 -6.88 11.26
C ASP A 120 -14.11 -7.03 10.38
N ILE A 121 -13.00 -6.36 10.76
CA ILE A 121 -11.72 -6.41 10.03
C ILE A 121 -11.04 -7.75 10.29
N LYS A 122 -10.97 -8.58 9.25
CA LYS A 122 -10.30 -9.88 9.30
C LYS A 122 -8.79 -9.78 9.17
N TYR A 123 -8.33 -8.94 8.25
CA TYR A 123 -6.92 -8.69 8.00
C TYR A 123 -6.59 -7.23 8.22
N LEU A 124 -5.51 -6.98 8.94
CA LEU A 124 -4.88 -5.68 9.08
C LEU A 124 -3.51 -5.76 8.42
N ALA A 125 -3.26 -4.98 7.39
CA ALA A 125 -1.95 -4.87 6.79
C ALA A 125 -1.42 -3.45 6.99
N ILE A 126 -0.14 -3.33 7.29
CA ILE A 126 0.51 -2.02 7.46
C ILE A 126 1.63 -1.87 6.44
N SER A 127 1.76 -0.70 5.85
CA SER A 127 2.84 -0.43 4.91
C SER A 127 4.21 -0.49 5.61
N HIS A 128 4.30 0.08 6.81
CA HIS A 128 5.48 0.07 7.68
C HIS A 128 5.12 0.57 9.08
N THR A 129 6.11 0.70 9.99
CA THR A 129 5.88 0.96 11.42
C THR A 129 6.13 2.40 11.85
N HIS A 130 6.05 3.39 10.98
CA HIS A 130 6.03 4.79 11.42
C HIS A 130 4.70 5.13 12.11
N PRO A 131 4.70 6.11 13.05
CA PRO A 131 3.53 6.39 13.91
C PRO A 131 2.27 6.80 13.16
N ASP A 132 2.42 7.41 12.00
CA ASP A 132 1.33 7.85 11.13
C ASP A 132 0.66 6.72 10.34
N HIS A 133 1.24 5.52 10.32
CA HIS A 133 0.66 4.32 9.69
C HIS A 133 0.11 3.32 10.70
N ILE A 134 0.61 3.33 11.95
CA ILE A 134 0.24 2.35 12.97
C ILE A 134 -0.52 2.95 14.16
N GLY A 135 -0.93 4.21 14.08
CA GLY A 135 -1.45 4.97 15.23
C GLY A 135 -2.67 4.39 15.94
N ASN A 136 -3.39 3.46 15.28
CA ASN A 136 -4.60 2.85 15.82
C ASN A 136 -4.63 1.31 15.70
N VAL A 137 -3.50 0.65 15.56
CA VAL A 137 -3.41 -0.83 15.43
C VAL A 137 -4.10 -1.54 16.61
N GLU A 138 -4.05 -0.96 17.81
CA GLU A 138 -4.68 -1.52 19.01
C GLU A 138 -6.21 -1.65 18.94
N MET A 139 -6.86 -0.95 18.00
CA MET A 139 -8.32 -1.09 17.77
C MET A 139 -8.70 -2.44 17.16
N PHE A 140 -7.73 -3.20 16.64
CA PHE A 140 -7.95 -4.42 15.84
C PHE A 140 -7.33 -5.67 16.48
N PRO A 141 -7.57 -5.96 17.78
CA PRO A 141 -6.85 -6.98 18.52
C PRO A 141 -7.09 -8.41 18.01
N GLN A 142 -8.14 -8.63 17.21
CA GLN A 142 -8.49 -9.92 16.62
C GLN A 142 -8.10 -10.07 15.15
N SER A 143 -7.72 -8.97 14.50
CA SER A 143 -7.35 -8.99 13.09
C SER A 143 -5.98 -9.63 12.90
N MET A 144 -5.83 -10.48 11.88
CA MET A 144 -4.51 -11.01 11.50
C MET A 144 -3.66 -9.89 10.91
N LEU A 145 -2.63 -9.46 11.63
CA LEU A 145 -1.67 -8.46 11.17
C LEU A 145 -0.73 -9.06 10.13
N LEU A 146 -0.69 -8.43 8.94
CA LEU A 146 0.19 -8.79 7.83
C LEU A 146 1.32 -7.77 7.73
N VAL A 147 2.53 -8.19 8.02
CA VAL A 147 3.71 -7.31 8.07
C VAL A 147 4.96 -8.08 7.65
N GLN A 148 5.90 -7.42 6.96
CA GLN A 148 7.16 -8.06 6.63
C GLN A 148 7.94 -8.40 7.90
N LYS A 149 8.59 -9.58 7.92
CA LYS A 149 9.43 -10.01 9.05
C LYS A 149 10.49 -8.97 9.39
N ALA A 150 11.14 -8.41 8.36
CA ALA A 150 12.16 -7.38 8.54
C ALA A 150 11.61 -6.09 9.20
N GLU A 151 10.33 -5.76 9.01
CA GLU A 151 9.67 -4.64 9.67
C GLU A 151 9.29 -4.96 11.11
N TYR A 152 8.72 -6.15 11.32
CA TYR A 152 8.30 -6.58 12.65
C TYR A 152 9.47 -6.69 13.62
N ASP A 153 10.59 -7.23 13.14
CA ASP A 153 11.80 -7.48 13.95
C ASP A 153 12.73 -6.25 14.00
N TRP A 154 12.45 -5.21 13.23
CA TRP A 154 13.27 -4.00 13.20
C TRP A 154 13.20 -3.26 14.55
N PRO A 155 14.33 -2.97 15.21
CA PRO A 155 14.35 -2.18 16.42
C PRO A 155 13.73 -0.80 16.15
N ASN A 156 12.69 -0.44 16.93
CA ASN A 156 12.02 0.83 16.70
C ASN A 156 12.90 2.01 17.14
N PRO A 157 13.44 2.83 16.21
CA PRO A 157 14.27 3.98 16.55
C PRO A 157 13.49 5.08 17.29
N LEU A 158 12.14 5.06 17.23
CA LEU A 158 11.27 6.03 17.90
C LEU A 158 10.85 5.58 19.30
N GLY A 159 11.26 4.38 19.76
CA GLY A 159 11.02 3.88 21.12
C GLY A 159 9.55 3.56 21.45
N VAL A 160 8.66 3.57 20.46
CA VAL A 160 7.22 3.27 20.67
C VAL A 160 6.98 1.77 20.57
N GLY A 161 6.27 1.17 21.52
CA GLY A 161 5.74 -0.19 21.41
C GLY A 161 4.80 -0.28 20.20
N ARG A 162 5.03 -1.25 19.31
CA ARG A 162 4.31 -1.32 18.03
C ARG A 162 3.10 -2.22 18.07
N PHE A 163 3.29 -3.37 18.70
CA PHE A 163 2.27 -4.43 18.71
C PHE A 163 2.27 -5.10 20.08
N LYS A 164 1.09 -5.49 20.53
CA LYS A 164 0.96 -6.31 21.74
C LYS A 164 1.42 -7.73 21.43
N PRO A 165 2.06 -8.43 22.39
CA PRO A 165 2.54 -9.81 22.17
C PRO A 165 1.45 -10.80 21.76
N GLU A 166 0.21 -10.57 22.21
CA GLU A 166 -0.96 -11.40 21.91
C GLU A 166 -1.62 -11.11 20.56
N HIS A 167 -1.21 -10.04 19.85
CA HIS A 167 -1.80 -9.70 18.55
C HIS A 167 -1.49 -10.79 17.52
N PRO A 168 -2.48 -11.36 16.83
CA PRO A 168 -2.24 -12.36 15.79
C PRO A 168 -1.41 -11.76 14.66
N VAL A 169 -0.23 -12.31 14.38
CA VAL A 169 0.70 -11.78 13.37
C VAL A 169 1.11 -12.86 12.39
N LYS A 170 1.04 -12.53 11.11
CA LYS A 170 1.72 -13.25 10.03
C LYS A 170 2.89 -12.43 9.51
N LYS A 171 4.11 -12.85 9.86
CA LYS A 171 5.35 -12.26 9.34
C LYS A 171 5.57 -12.76 7.92
N LEU A 172 5.67 -11.82 6.98
CA LEU A 172 5.84 -12.09 5.55
C LEU A 172 7.32 -12.02 5.16
N GLU A 173 7.70 -12.78 4.16
CA GLU A 173 9.01 -12.70 3.49
C GLU A 173 8.79 -12.61 1.99
N GLY A 174 8.83 -11.37 1.45
CA GLY A 174 8.53 -11.09 0.05
C GLY A 174 7.07 -10.77 -0.23
N ASP A 175 6.61 -11.01 -1.47
CA ASP A 175 5.23 -10.74 -1.87
C ASP A 175 4.24 -11.72 -1.26
N TYR A 176 3.02 -11.24 -1.04
CA TYR A 176 1.99 -12.09 -0.46
C TYR A 176 0.60 -11.76 -1.03
N ASP A 177 -0.04 -12.75 -1.64
CA ASP A 177 -1.44 -12.66 -2.07
C ASP A 177 -2.35 -12.89 -0.87
N VAL A 178 -3.07 -11.84 -0.46
CA VAL A 178 -3.85 -11.84 0.80
C VAL A 178 -5.00 -12.84 0.75
N PHE A 179 -5.68 -12.93 -0.38
CA PHE A 179 -6.88 -13.76 -0.55
C PHE A 179 -6.65 -15.00 -1.44
N GLY A 180 -5.49 -15.09 -2.10
CA GLY A 180 -5.12 -16.22 -2.95
C GLY A 180 -5.75 -16.20 -4.34
N ASP A 181 -6.36 -15.07 -4.77
CA ASP A 181 -6.98 -14.89 -6.09
C ASP A 181 -6.29 -13.81 -6.95
N GLY A 182 -5.21 -13.23 -6.44
CA GLY A 182 -4.42 -12.19 -7.11
C GLY A 182 -5.08 -10.82 -7.11
N SER A 183 -6.21 -10.62 -6.41
CA SER A 183 -6.92 -9.34 -6.37
C SER A 183 -6.26 -8.33 -5.44
N VAL A 184 -5.62 -8.80 -4.36
CA VAL A 184 -4.91 -7.96 -3.38
C VAL A 184 -3.57 -8.60 -3.05
N VAL A 185 -2.48 -7.99 -3.53
CA VAL A 185 -1.13 -8.53 -3.36
C VAL A 185 -0.25 -7.52 -2.64
N ILE A 186 0.24 -7.89 -1.47
CA ILE A 186 1.29 -7.15 -0.78
C ILE A 186 2.59 -7.31 -1.57
N LEU A 187 3.24 -6.20 -1.88
CA LEU A 187 4.53 -6.14 -2.58
C LEU A 187 5.62 -5.77 -1.57
N SER A 188 6.67 -6.57 -1.45
CA SER A 188 7.83 -6.20 -0.64
C SER A 188 8.59 -5.07 -1.32
N THR A 189 8.62 -3.88 -0.70
CA THR A 189 9.26 -2.66 -1.24
C THR A 189 10.16 -2.01 -0.17
N PRO A 190 11.20 -2.72 0.32
CA PRO A 190 12.07 -2.23 1.39
C PRO A 190 12.84 -0.97 0.99
N GLY A 191 13.23 -0.18 2.00
CA GLY A 191 14.12 0.97 1.81
C GLY A 191 13.71 2.16 2.66
N HIS A 192 12.46 2.63 2.60
CA HIS A 192 11.96 3.65 3.51
C HIS A 192 12.11 3.17 4.97
N THR A 193 11.64 1.97 5.23
CA THR A 193 12.00 1.14 6.37
C THR A 193 12.51 -0.22 5.88
N PRO A 194 13.19 -1.03 6.72
CA PRO A 194 13.75 -2.32 6.30
C PRO A 194 12.74 -3.32 5.76
N GLY A 195 11.50 -3.28 6.25
CA GLY A 195 10.42 -4.16 5.83
C GLY A 195 9.23 -3.43 5.23
N HIS A 196 9.43 -2.24 4.68
CA HIS A 196 8.37 -1.50 4.00
C HIS A 196 7.70 -2.35 2.91
N GLN A 197 6.40 -2.22 2.76
CA GLN A 197 5.60 -2.88 1.73
C GLN A 197 4.62 -1.91 1.07
N SER A 198 4.30 -2.18 -0.19
CA SER A 198 3.26 -1.51 -0.99
C SER A 198 2.13 -2.50 -1.28
N LEU A 199 1.00 -2.04 -1.82
CA LEU A 199 -0.13 -2.92 -2.11
C LEU A 199 -0.58 -2.79 -3.57
N LEU A 200 -0.66 -3.91 -4.28
CA LEU A 200 -1.36 -4.01 -5.56
C LEU A 200 -2.79 -4.44 -5.32
N VAL A 201 -3.75 -3.67 -5.84
CA VAL A 201 -5.19 -3.93 -5.75
C VAL A 201 -5.76 -3.98 -7.16
N LYS A 202 -6.53 -5.03 -7.49
CA LYS A 202 -7.17 -5.20 -8.81
C LYS A 202 -8.68 -5.25 -8.67
N LEU A 203 -9.31 -4.13 -8.98
CA LEU A 203 -10.77 -3.97 -8.93
C LEU A 203 -11.42 -4.31 -10.27
N PRO A 204 -12.64 -4.85 -10.27
CA PRO A 204 -13.29 -5.32 -11.50
C PRO A 204 -13.52 -4.24 -12.56
N LYS A 205 -13.90 -3.02 -12.15
CA LYS A 205 -14.20 -1.90 -13.08
C LYS A 205 -13.14 -0.82 -13.06
N THR A 206 -12.60 -0.49 -11.89
CA THR A 206 -11.57 0.55 -11.75
C THR A 206 -10.23 0.11 -12.33
N GLY A 207 -9.97 -1.20 -12.38
CA GLY A 207 -8.70 -1.78 -12.82
C GLY A 207 -7.67 -1.88 -11.69
N ALA A 208 -6.41 -1.96 -12.07
CA ALA A 208 -5.32 -2.16 -11.12
C ALA A 208 -4.81 -0.82 -10.54
N ILE A 209 -4.49 -0.83 -9.26
CA ILE A 209 -3.94 0.29 -8.49
C ILE A 209 -2.77 -0.21 -7.66
N VAL A 210 -1.68 0.54 -7.60
CA VAL A 210 -0.62 0.34 -6.62
C VAL A 210 -0.71 1.45 -5.57
N LEU A 211 -0.91 1.06 -4.31
CA LEU A 211 -0.80 1.94 -3.15
C LEU A 211 0.67 1.96 -2.73
N SER A 212 1.32 3.12 -2.80
CA SER A 212 2.78 3.23 -2.65
C SER A 212 3.27 2.94 -1.23
N GLY A 213 2.44 3.19 -0.20
CA GLY A 213 2.97 3.48 1.12
C GLY A 213 3.99 4.62 1.01
N ASP A 214 5.05 4.55 1.80
CA ASP A 214 6.12 5.56 1.85
C ASP A 214 7.33 5.24 0.97
N ALA A 215 7.21 4.25 0.07
CA ALA A 215 8.17 4.15 -1.03
C ALA A 215 8.18 5.43 -1.88
N VAL A 216 7.04 6.18 -1.87
CA VAL A 216 6.86 7.46 -2.54
C VAL A 216 5.96 8.35 -1.69
N HIS A 217 6.40 9.59 -1.39
CA HIS A 217 5.60 10.53 -0.59
C HIS A 217 4.80 11.53 -1.44
N PHE A 218 5.34 11.95 -2.58
CA PHE A 218 4.71 12.93 -3.47
C PHE A 218 4.96 12.57 -4.93
N ARG A 219 4.12 13.06 -5.83
CA ARG A 219 4.31 12.92 -7.27
C ARG A 219 5.69 13.39 -7.71
N SER A 220 6.17 14.50 -7.18
CA SER A 220 7.50 15.02 -7.48
C SER A 220 8.64 14.09 -7.06
N ASN A 221 8.47 13.30 -5.99
CA ASN A 221 9.42 12.26 -5.59
C ASN A 221 9.42 11.10 -6.59
N TRP A 222 8.22 10.69 -7.03
CA TRP A 222 8.08 9.65 -8.05
C TRP A 222 8.79 10.04 -9.35
N ASP A 223 8.51 11.23 -9.85
CA ASP A 223 9.02 11.70 -11.15
C ASP A 223 10.55 11.92 -11.12
N SER A 224 11.10 12.41 -9.99
CA SER A 224 12.53 12.70 -9.83
C SER A 224 13.35 11.58 -9.21
N ARG A 225 12.71 10.50 -8.74
CA ARG A 225 13.33 9.41 -7.95
C ARG A 225 14.04 9.92 -6.69
N ARG A 226 13.58 11.04 -6.15
CA ARG A 226 14.06 11.58 -4.88
C ARG A 226 13.42 10.85 -3.71
N VAL A 227 14.22 10.61 -2.69
CA VAL A 227 13.78 9.91 -1.47
C VAL A 227 14.04 10.77 -0.24
N PRO A 228 13.26 10.61 0.83
CA PRO A 228 13.44 11.33 2.07
C PRO A 228 14.85 11.17 2.66
N SER A 229 15.32 12.19 3.37
CA SER A 229 16.59 12.11 4.11
C SER A 229 16.54 11.10 5.27
N ILE A 230 15.35 10.77 5.75
CA ILE A 230 15.10 9.87 6.90
C ILE A 230 14.96 8.39 6.50
N ASN A 231 15.06 8.05 5.21
CA ASN A 231 14.96 6.65 4.77
C ASN A 231 16.07 5.78 5.39
N ALA A 232 15.72 4.57 5.78
CA ALA A 232 16.68 3.59 6.30
C ALA A 232 17.73 3.21 5.24
N ASP A 233 17.30 3.08 3.97
CA ASP A 233 18.16 2.75 2.83
C ASP A 233 17.62 3.42 1.56
N LYS A 234 18.33 4.45 1.10
CA LYS A 234 17.93 5.25 -0.07
C LYS A 234 17.98 4.46 -1.37
N ASP A 235 19.02 3.65 -1.54
CA ASP A 235 19.23 2.89 -2.77
C ASP A 235 18.17 1.79 -2.92
N LYS A 236 17.84 1.11 -1.82
CA LYS A 236 16.73 0.16 -1.79
C LYS A 236 15.38 0.82 -2.06
N THR A 237 15.17 2.05 -1.56
CA THR A 237 13.93 2.78 -1.86
C THR A 237 13.81 3.07 -3.35
N VAL A 238 14.89 3.54 -3.99
CA VAL A 238 14.91 3.78 -5.45
C VAL A 238 14.68 2.48 -6.23
N ALA A 239 15.29 1.36 -5.80
CA ALA A 239 15.04 0.05 -6.39
C ALA A 239 13.58 -0.39 -6.21
N SER A 240 12.99 -0.12 -5.04
CA SER A 240 11.56 -0.38 -4.77
C SER A 240 10.64 0.49 -5.62
N MET A 241 10.99 1.75 -5.86
CA MET A 241 10.26 2.62 -6.81
C MET A 241 10.33 2.06 -8.24
N GLN A 242 11.49 1.54 -8.68
CA GLN A 242 11.61 0.89 -9.98
C GLN A 242 10.74 -0.37 -10.04
N ARG A 243 10.76 -1.21 -9.00
CA ARG A 243 9.90 -2.38 -8.89
C ARG A 243 8.42 -2.03 -8.98
N ILE A 244 7.97 -0.96 -8.30
CA ILE A 244 6.60 -0.44 -8.41
C ILE A 244 6.31 -0.07 -9.87
N ALA A 245 7.23 0.62 -10.57
CA ALA A 245 7.05 0.99 -11.98
C ALA A 245 6.89 -0.25 -12.88
N ASP A 246 7.67 -1.30 -12.64
CA ASP A 246 7.59 -2.56 -13.40
C ASP A 246 6.24 -3.27 -13.16
N VAL A 247 5.77 -3.29 -11.91
CA VAL A 247 4.43 -3.81 -11.56
C VAL A 247 3.34 -2.99 -12.24
N MET A 248 3.43 -1.67 -12.18
CA MET A 248 2.46 -0.78 -12.83
C MET A 248 2.38 -1.00 -14.34
N ALA A 249 3.54 -1.15 -14.99
CA ALA A 249 3.59 -1.42 -16.44
C ALA A 249 2.96 -2.77 -16.79
N ARG A 250 3.28 -3.83 -16.04
CA ARG A 250 2.76 -5.19 -16.24
C ARG A 250 1.26 -5.27 -16.03
N GLU A 251 0.76 -4.65 -14.95
CA GLU A 251 -0.65 -4.73 -14.53
C GLU A 251 -1.49 -3.59 -15.12
N LYS A 252 -0.88 -2.63 -15.84
CA LYS A 252 -1.50 -1.36 -16.29
C LYS A 252 -2.11 -0.57 -15.14
N ALA A 253 -1.42 -0.56 -13.99
CA ALA A 253 -1.92 -0.01 -12.76
C ALA A 253 -1.71 1.50 -12.65
N GLN A 254 -2.63 2.17 -11.96
CA GLN A 254 -2.46 3.54 -11.49
C GLN A 254 -1.60 3.54 -10.21
N LEU A 255 -0.86 4.64 -9.96
CA LEU A 255 -0.15 4.85 -8.70
C LEU A 255 -0.94 5.80 -7.81
N TRP A 256 -1.30 5.34 -6.61
CA TRP A 256 -1.85 6.19 -5.56
C TRP A 256 -0.81 6.36 -4.46
N ILE A 257 -0.49 7.62 -4.19
CA ILE A 257 0.59 8.04 -3.29
C ILE A 257 -0.04 8.49 -1.97
N ASN A 258 0.39 7.90 -0.86
CA ASN A 258 -0.27 8.04 0.43
C ASN A 258 -0.32 9.49 0.92
N HIS A 259 0.82 10.19 0.89
CA HIS A 259 0.95 11.54 1.43
C HIS A 259 0.67 12.67 0.43
N ASP A 260 0.42 12.35 -0.84
CA ASP A 260 0.16 13.36 -1.87
C ASP A 260 -1.28 13.90 -1.75
N LYS A 261 -1.44 14.99 -0.98
CA LYS A 261 -2.74 15.60 -0.77
C LYS A 261 -3.35 16.11 -2.09
N ALA A 262 -2.54 16.62 -3.01
CA ALA A 262 -3.03 17.09 -4.30
C ALA A 262 -3.65 15.92 -5.11
N GLN A 263 -3.05 14.73 -5.09
CA GLN A 263 -3.64 13.54 -5.68
C GLN A 263 -4.89 13.10 -4.90
N ARG A 264 -4.83 13.00 -3.55
CA ARG A 264 -5.97 12.59 -2.74
C ARG A 264 -7.22 13.41 -3.02
N ASP A 265 -7.06 14.73 -3.14
CA ASP A 265 -8.19 15.65 -3.35
C ASP A 265 -8.89 15.43 -4.72
N THR A 266 -8.31 14.64 -5.63
CA THR A 266 -8.94 14.21 -6.89
C THR A 266 -9.64 12.85 -6.79
N LEU A 267 -9.46 12.13 -5.68
CA LEU A 267 -10.00 10.79 -5.48
C LEU A 267 -11.34 10.81 -4.74
N LYS A 268 -12.13 9.76 -4.94
CA LYS A 268 -13.39 9.55 -4.21
C LYS A 268 -13.07 9.08 -2.79
N MET A 269 -13.42 9.88 -1.81
CA MET A 269 -13.32 9.52 -0.39
C MET A 269 -14.58 8.77 0.09
N ALA A 270 -14.45 7.99 1.16
CA ALA A 270 -15.58 7.37 1.82
C ALA A 270 -16.68 8.42 2.16
N PRO A 271 -17.99 8.07 2.04
CA PRO A 271 -18.54 6.73 1.81
C PRO A 271 -18.58 6.26 0.34
N ALA A 272 -18.11 7.06 -0.62
CA ALA A 272 -17.97 6.59 -1.99
C ALA A 272 -16.84 5.55 -2.09
N PHE A 273 -16.93 4.64 -3.05
CA PHE A 273 -15.97 3.55 -3.23
C PHE A 273 -15.58 3.37 -4.71
N TYR A 274 -14.56 2.58 -4.90
CA TYR A 274 -14.09 2.06 -6.18
C TYR A 274 -14.42 0.56 -6.28
N ASP A 275 -14.84 0.10 -7.47
CA ASP A 275 -15.29 -1.27 -7.77
C ASP A 275 -14.73 -1.79 -9.12
#